data_ecbbfc636aa312b466d4a6fd32832a9d
#
_entry.id   ecbbfc636aa312b466d4a6fd32832a9d
#
_cell.length_a   1.000
_cell.length_b   1.000
_cell.length_c   1.000
_cell.angle_alpha   90.00
_cell.angle_beta   90.00
_cell.angle_gamma   90.00
#
_symmetry.space_group_name_H-M   'P 1'
#
loop_
_entity.id
_entity.type
_entity.pdbx_description
1 polymer ?
#
loop_
_entity_poly.entity_id
_entity_poly.type
_entity_poly.pdbx_seq_one_letter_code
_entity_poly.pdbx_strand_id
1 'polypeptide(L)'
;YSMIIDNEYSKKLGLNKYKQNYAYRYNAFQSLKNKKKIADIWIDFIAYHTSFEFVEEFYKCFGQLIYKYYPKSKGRLPTQENTGVRFLGKNYFNLDCQFVINTPAEKESSVIEPHLDNPKEFYAALFYMKNFDDNSTGGNLVVYKFKDLPKFYDKSRVKYENVIKIEEIEYKPNRLIMFLNTPYSIHGVTQKSISTHYRK
;
A
#
# COMPACT_ATOMS: atom_id res chain seq x y z
N TYR A 1 -2.24 -6.21 -20.28
CA TYR A 1 -2.20 -6.47 -18.84
C TYR A 1 -1.02 -7.36 -18.42
N SER A 2 -0.45 -8.14 -19.35
CA SER A 2 0.70 -9.02 -19.07
C SER A 2 2.07 -8.33 -19.11
N MET A 3 2.13 -7.07 -19.53
CA MET A 3 3.40 -6.43 -19.92
C MET A 3 4.24 -5.86 -18.77
N ILE A 4 3.73 -5.70 -17.58
CA ILE A 4 4.57 -5.19 -16.50
C ILE A 4 5.47 -6.28 -15.95
N ILE A 5 5.02 -7.53 -16.02
CA ILE A 5 5.85 -8.69 -15.64
C ILE A 5 5.38 -9.89 -16.46
N ASP A 6 5.94 -10.02 -17.65
CA ASP A 6 5.91 -11.28 -18.33
C ASP A 6 6.87 -12.27 -17.64
N ASN A 7 6.74 -13.54 -17.99
CA ASN A 7 7.61 -14.58 -17.43
C ASN A 7 9.10 -14.35 -17.74
N GLU A 8 9.43 -13.64 -18.80
CA GLU A 8 10.82 -13.30 -19.16
C GLU A 8 11.38 -12.18 -18.28
N TYR A 9 10.58 -11.16 -17.97
CA TYR A 9 11.00 -10.10 -17.08
C TYR A 9 11.11 -10.62 -15.63
N SER A 10 10.21 -11.48 -15.24
CA SER A 10 10.28 -12.21 -13.96
C SER A 10 11.55 -13.06 -13.87
N LYS A 11 11.93 -13.76 -14.94
CA LYS A 11 13.19 -14.52 -15.01
C LYS A 11 14.42 -13.61 -14.99
N LYS A 12 14.41 -12.48 -15.70
CA LYS A 12 15.51 -11.49 -15.70
C LYS A 12 15.70 -10.84 -14.35
N LEU A 13 14.63 -10.61 -13.61
CA LEU A 13 14.69 -10.16 -12.22
C LEU A 13 15.12 -11.30 -11.27
N GLY A 14 15.34 -12.51 -11.79
CA GLY A 14 15.68 -13.66 -10.98
C GLY A 14 14.52 -14.11 -10.09
N LEU A 15 13.24 -13.83 -10.38
CA LEU A 15 12.07 -14.11 -9.55
C LEU A 15 11.80 -15.62 -9.33
N ASN A 16 12.47 -16.49 -10.05
CA ASN A 16 12.34 -17.94 -9.92
C ASN A 16 13.09 -18.57 -8.71
N LYS A 17 13.82 -17.77 -7.94
CA LYS A 17 14.62 -18.26 -6.78
C LYS A 17 14.10 -17.76 -5.43
N TYR A 18 12.88 -17.27 -5.35
CA TYR A 18 12.45 -16.43 -4.24
C TYR A 18 11.77 -17.13 -3.10
N LYS A 19 11.94 -16.47 -1.95
CA LYS A 19 11.14 -16.71 -0.77
C LYS A 19 9.66 -16.61 -1.14
N GLN A 20 8.88 -17.61 -0.76
CA GLN A 20 7.44 -17.59 -0.96
C GLN A 20 6.80 -16.36 -0.29
N ASN A 21 5.74 -15.86 -0.91
CA ASN A 21 4.98 -14.70 -0.44
C ASN A 21 5.85 -13.45 -0.18
N TYR A 22 6.88 -13.24 -1.01
CA TYR A 22 7.73 -12.08 -0.93
C TYR A 22 7.17 -10.93 -1.78
N ALA A 23 7.18 -9.71 -1.23
CA ALA A 23 6.67 -8.53 -1.91
C ALA A 23 7.77 -7.78 -2.66
N TYR A 24 7.72 -7.82 -3.99
CA TYR A 24 8.54 -6.96 -4.85
C TYR A 24 7.86 -5.63 -5.04
N ARG A 25 8.64 -4.56 -4.93
CA ARG A 25 8.16 -3.19 -5.04
C ARG A 25 8.90 -2.45 -6.15
N TYR A 26 8.14 -1.82 -7.03
CA TYR A 26 8.65 -0.94 -8.08
C TYR A 26 8.02 0.43 -7.89
N ASN A 27 8.79 1.39 -7.42
CA ASN A 27 8.28 2.69 -6.98
C ASN A 27 8.04 3.66 -8.15
N ALA A 28 7.35 4.78 -7.86
CA ALA A 28 7.02 5.78 -8.87
C ALA A 28 8.25 6.33 -9.59
N PHE A 29 9.32 6.63 -8.86
CA PHE A 29 10.56 7.12 -9.45
C PHE A 29 11.14 6.15 -10.48
N GLN A 30 11.20 4.85 -10.14
CA GLN A 30 11.69 3.83 -11.05
C GLN A 30 10.80 3.70 -12.28
N SER A 31 9.48 3.76 -12.10
CA SER A 31 8.51 3.68 -13.18
C SER A 31 8.65 4.86 -14.15
N LEU A 32 8.69 6.07 -13.63
CA LEU A 32 8.83 7.29 -14.42
C LEU A 32 10.18 7.37 -15.15
N LYS A 33 11.25 6.88 -14.52
CA LYS A 33 12.58 6.78 -15.16
C LYS A 33 12.59 5.77 -16.31
N ASN A 34 11.81 4.70 -16.22
CA ASN A 34 11.75 3.63 -17.21
C ASN A 34 10.44 3.64 -18.02
N LYS A 35 9.78 4.79 -18.16
CA LYS A 35 8.48 4.94 -18.81
C LYS A 35 8.36 4.26 -20.17
N LYS A 36 9.40 4.23 -20.98
CA LYS A 36 9.41 3.56 -22.30
C LYS A 36 9.16 2.03 -22.22
N LYS A 37 9.25 1.42 -21.03
CA LYS A 37 9.06 -0.02 -20.80
C LYS A 37 7.74 -0.33 -20.09
N ILE A 38 6.92 0.67 -19.83
CA ILE A 38 5.68 0.58 -19.09
C ILE A 38 4.59 1.17 -19.97
N ALA A 39 3.42 0.51 -20.03
CA ALA A 39 2.30 1.02 -20.81
C ALA A 39 1.85 2.40 -20.31
N ASP A 40 1.50 3.30 -21.23
CA ASP A 40 1.18 4.70 -20.95
C ASP A 40 0.10 4.86 -19.88
N ILE A 41 -0.93 4.05 -19.91
CA ILE A 41 -2.00 4.07 -18.89
C ILE A 41 -1.47 3.92 -17.46
N TRP A 42 -0.41 3.13 -17.26
CA TRP A 42 0.21 2.99 -15.94
C TRP A 42 1.13 4.15 -15.60
N ILE A 43 1.76 4.74 -16.59
CA ILE A 43 2.54 5.97 -16.39
C ILE A 43 1.62 7.11 -15.99
N ASP A 44 0.49 7.27 -16.67
CA ASP A 44 -0.53 8.27 -16.35
C ASP A 44 -1.13 8.03 -14.95
N PHE A 45 -1.44 6.77 -14.62
CA PHE A 45 -1.89 6.40 -13.29
C PHE A 45 -0.90 6.80 -12.20
N ILE A 46 0.38 6.49 -12.39
CA ILE A 46 1.44 6.83 -11.42
C ILE A 46 1.62 8.34 -11.35
N ALA A 47 1.65 9.03 -12.49
CA ALA A 47 1.81 10.48 -12.56
C ALA A 47 0.69 11.19 -11.79
N TYR A 48 -0.57 10.78 -12.00
CA TYR A 48 -1.71 11.32 -11.28
C TYR A 48 -1.60 11.08 -9.77
N HIS A 49 -1.34 9.82 -9.33
CA HIS A 49 -1.29 9.48 -7.91
C HIS A 49 -0.02 10.00 -7.19
N THR A 50 0.89 10.59 -7.93
CA THR A 50 2.07 11.31 -7.39
C THR A 50 2.04 12.81 -7.70
N SER A 51 0.90 13.34 -8.11
CA SER A 51 0.67 14.76 -8.37
C SER A 51 0.07 15.48 -7.16
N PHE A 52 0.16 16.80 -7.16
CA PHE A 52 -0.52 17.63 -6.16
C PHE A 52 -2.05 17.61 -6.33
N GLU A 53 -2.55 17.43 -7.54
CA GLU A 53 -3.97 17.27 -7.84
C GLU A 53 -4.58 16.07 -7.06
N PHE A 54 -3.89 14.95 -7.01
CA PHE A 54 -4.31 13.82 -6.17
C PHE A 54 -4.32 14.17 -4.69
N VAL A 55 -3.38 14.96 -4.20
CA VAL A 55 -3.36 15.44 -2.82
C VAL A 55 -4.58 16.29 -2.50
N GLU A 56 -5.01 17.16 -3.42
CA GLU A 56 -6.23 17.95 -3.26
C GLU A 56 -7.48 17.07 -3.16
N GLU A 57 -7.59 16.03 -4.01
CA GLU A 57 -8.66 15.04 -3.91
C GLU A 57 -8.64 14.31 -2.55
N PHE A 58 -7.46 13.92 -2.11
CA PHE A 58 -7.29 13.32 -0.79
C PHE A 58 -7.75 14.25 0.34
N TYR A 59 -7.44 15.53 0.26
CA TYR A 59 -7.90 16.53 1.23
C TYR A 59 -9.42 16.72 1.22
N LYS A 60 -10.06 16.66 0.07
CA LYS A 60 -11.53 16.71 -0.03
C LYS A 60 -12.18 15.55 0.74
N CYS A 61 -11.58 14.37 0.66
CA CYS A 61 -12.08 13.18 1.34
C CYS A 61 -11.78 13.15 2.85
N PHE A 62 -10.58 13.54 3.26
CA PHE A 62 -10.06 13.29 4.61
C PHE A 62 -9.73 14.56 5.41
N GLY A 63 -9.94 15.75 4.87
CA GLY A 63 -9.45 17.01 5.46
C GLY A 63 -9.83 17.21 6.93
N GLN A 64 -11.08 16.92 7.31
CA GLN A 64 -11.51 17.05 8.70
C GLN A 64 -10.77 16.07 9.64
N LEU A 65 -10.56 14.85 9.19
CA LEU A 65 -9.82 13.85 9.96
C LEU A 65 -8.34 14.21 10.06
N ILE A 66 -7.77 14.79 9.00
CA ILE A 66 -6.40 15.27 9.02
C ILE A 66 -6.22 16.32 10.09
N TYR A 67 -7.08 17.33 10.15
CA TYR A 67 -7.01 18.36 11.19
C TYR A 67 -7.20 17.81 12.61
N LYS A 68 -8.02 16.77 12.75
CA LYS A 68 -8.26 16.11 14.03
C LYS A 68 -7.03 15.35 14.55
N TYR A 69 -6.42 14.54 13.68
CA TYR A 69 -5.33 13.64 14.07
C TYR A 69 -3.94 14.24 13.90
N TYR A 70 -3.81 15.29 13.08
CA TYR A 70 -2.56 16.00 12.82
C TYR A 70 -2.67 17.50 13.09
N PRO A 71 -3.09 17.92 14.30
CA PRO A 71 -3.35 19.35 14.60
C PRO A 71 -2.12 20.23 14.46
N LYS A 72 -0.91 19.66 14.65
CA LYS A 72 0.36 20.39 14.52
C LYS A 72 0.79 20.60 13.06
N SER A 73 0.11 19.96 12.11
CA SER A 73 0.41 20.14 10.67
C SER A 73 -0.24 21.38 10.06
N LYS A 74 -1.08 22.12 10.80
CA LYS A 74 -1.80 23.31 10.30
C LYS A 74 -0.93 24.35 9.58
N GLY A 75 0.38 24.40 9.85
CA GLY A 75 1.30 25.28 9.14
C GLY A 75 2.22 24.56 8.13
N ARG A 76 2.03 23.26 7.91
CA ARG A 76 2.91 22.42 7.07
C ARG A 76 2.12 21.37 6.30
N LEU A 77 1.00 21.78 5.71
CA LEU A 77 0.25 20.90 4.82
C LEU A 77 0.96 20.82 3.47
N PRO A 78 0.78 19.70 2.73
CA PRO A 78 1.24 19.60 1.35
C PRO A 78 0.72 20.77 0.52
N THR A 79 1.62 21.39 -0.24
CA THR A 79 1.35 22.39 -1.27
C THR A 79 2.03 21.94 -2.55
N GLN A 80 1.67 22.54 -3.67
CA GLN A 80 2.32 22.23 -4.94
C GLN A 80 3.85 22.42 -4.90
N GLU A 81 4.32 23.42 -4.15
CA GLU A 81 5.74 23.77 -4.06
C GLU A 81 6.55 22.82 -3.16
N ASN A 82 5.90 22.18 -2.17
CA ASN A 82 6.59 21.37 -1.18
C ASN A 82 6.33 19.87 -1.34
N THR A 83 5.57 19.47 -2.37
CA THR A 83 5.15 18.10 -2.62
C THR A 83 5.72 17.61 -3.94
N GLY A 84 6.15 16.38 -3.98
CA GLY A 84 6.64 15.77 -5.22
C GLY A 84 6.91 14.28 -5.11
N VAL A 85 7.31 13.68 -6.22
CA VAL A 85 7.62 12.25 -6.31
C VAL A 85 8.80 11.91 -5.41
N ARG A 86 8.66 10.87 -4.61
CA ARG A 86 9.72 10.33 -3.77
C ARG A 86 10.98 10.02 -4.61
N PHE A 87 12.14 10.40 -4.11
CA PHE A 87 13.45 10.32 -4.77
C PHE A 87 13.63 11.21 -6.00
N LEU A 88 12.69 12.09 -6.30
CA LEU A 88 12.81 13.09 -7.36
C LEU A 88 12.80 14.49 -6.75
N GLY A 89 13.95 15.10 -6.61
CA GLY A 89 14.12 16.42 -6.00
C GLY A 89 14.16 16.40 -4.46
N LYS A 90 14.14 17.58 -3.88
CA LYS A 90 14.11 17.82 -2.41
C LYS A 90 12.71 18.28 -2.02
N ASN A 91 11.80 17.34 -1.85
CA ASN A 91 10.44 17.63 -1.44
C ASN A 91 10.31 17.46 0.08
N TYR A 92 9.49 18.29 0.70
CA TYR A 92 9.12 18.10 2.11
C TYR A 92 8.12 16.95 2.26
N PHE A 93 7.12 16.90 1.37
CA PHE A 93 6.18 15.79 1.25
C PHE A 93 6.52 14.95 0.02
N ASN A 94 6.71 13.67 0.24
CA ASN A 94 7.06 12.72 -0.80
C ASN A 94 5.85 11.84 -1.11
N LEU A 95 5.43 11.85 -2.36
CA LEU A 95 4.41 10.95 -2.89
C LEU A 95 5.07 9.75 -3.54
N ASP A 96 4.51 8.59 -3.32
CA ASP A 96 4.95 7.35 -3.96
C ASP A 96 3.74 6.51 -4.38
N CYS A 97 3.80 5.97 -5.58
CA CYS A 97 2.85 5.02 -6.11
C CYS A 97 3.65 3.80 -6.57
N GLN A 98 3.42 2.65 -5.94
CA GLN A 98 4.24 1.46 -6.14
C GLN A 98 3.45 0.34 -6.78
N PHE A 99 4.03 -0.30 -7.79
CA PHE A 99 3.62 -1.66 -8.14
C PHE A 99 4.18 -2.63 -7.11
N VAL A 100 3.29 -3.39 -6.50
CA VAL A 100 3.66 -4.41 -5.52
C VAL A 100 3.23 -5.77 -6.04
N ILE A 101 4.19 -6.69 -6.12
CA ILE A 101 3.93 -8.05 -6.59
C ILE A 101 4.40 -9.02 -5.53
N ASN A 102 3.47 -9.81 -5.03
CA ASN A 102 3.78 -10.88 -4.12
C ASN A 102 4.01 -12.18 -4.91
N THR A 103 5.11 -12.86 -4.61
CA THR A 103 5.38 -14.17 -5.19
C THR A 103 4.37 -15.21 -4.72
N PRO A 104 4.24 -16.33 -5.45
CA PRO A 104 3.41 -17.45 -5.04
C PRO A 104 3.69 -17.92 -3.60
N ALA A 105 2.72 -18.54 -2.98
CA ALA A 105 2.83 -19.12 -1.65
C ALA A 105 2.75 -20.64 -1.73
N GLU A 106 3.83 -21.33 -1.42
CA GLU A 106 3.90 -22.80 -1.36
C GLU A 106 3.32 -23.37 -0.08
N LYS A 107 3.18 -22.53 0.94
CA LYS A 107 2.56 -22.84 2.23
C LYS A 107 1.57 -21.75 2.59
N GLU A 108 0.56 -22.11 3.34
CA GLU A 108 -0.30 -21.11 3.94
C GLU A 108 0.54 -20.12 4.73
N SER A 109 0.40 -18.84 4.45
CA SER A 109 1.20 -17.82 5.09
C SER A 109 0.39 -16.58 5.41
N SER A 110 0.45 -16.15 6.65
CA SER A 110 0.05 -14.82 7.06
C SER A 110 1.13 -13.84 6.65
N VAL A 111 0.73 -12.73 6.08
CA VAL A 111 1.71 -11.74 5.63
C VAL A 111 2.11 -10.83 6.77
N ILE A 112 1.16 -10.30 7.50
CA ILE A 112 1.43 -9.33 8.56
C ILE A 112 0.35 -9.42 9.64
N GLU A 113 0.80 -9.56 10.88
CA GLU A 113 -0.03 -9.43 12.09
C GLU A 113 -0.63 -8.03 12.22
N PRO A 114 -1.58 -7.80 13.13
CA PRO A 114 -2.08 -6.46 13.41
C PRO A 114 -0.93 -5.48 13.66
N HIS A 115 -0.92 -4.37 12.93
CA HIS A 115 0.15 -3.37 13.01
C HIS A 115 -0.34 -1.97 12.67
N LEU A 116 0.49 -1.01 12.99
CA LEU A 116 0.43 0.37 12.52
C LEU A 116 1.55 0.57 11.49
N ASP A 117 1.26 1.32 10.45
CA ASP A 117 2.27 1.74 9.48
C ASP A 117 3.28 2.73 10.09
N ASN A 118 4.32 3.03 9.34
CA ASN A 118 5.33 3.99 9.75
C ASN A 118 4.67 5.35 10.08
N PRO A 119 4.87 5.92 11.27
CA PRO A 119 4.24 7.18 11.66
C PRO A 119 4.65 8.40 10.82
N LYS A 120 5.65 8.25 9.95
CA LYS A 120 6.01 9.27 8.95
C LYS A 120 5.16 9.19 7.67
N GLU A 121 4.43 8.12 7.49
CA GLU A 121 3.49 7.97 6.38
C GLU A 121 2.16 8.59 6.76
N PHE A 122 1.61 9.39 5.87
CA PHE A 122 0.41 10.17 6.15
C PHE A 122 -0.87 9.40 5.84
N TYR A 123 -0.83 8.59 4.79
CA TYR A 123 -1.90 7.69 4.38
C TYR A 123 -1.33 6.45 3.71
N ALA A 124 -2.14 5.43 3.63
CA ALA A 124 -1.91 4.28 2.76
C ALA A 124 -3.07 4.09 1.80
N ALA A 125 -2.75 3.68 0.58
CA ALA A 125 -3.73 3.29 -0.43
C ALA A 125 -3.32 1.95 -1.04
N LEU A 126 -4.29 1.04 -1.17
CA LEU A 126 -4.09 -0.29 -1.73
C LEU A 126 -5.06 -0.46 -2.89
N PHE A 127 -4.54 -0.51 -4.10
CA PHE A 127 -5.32 -0.82 -5.29
C PHE A 127 -5.10 -2.28 -5.68
N TYR A 128 -6.08 -3.12 -5.42
CA TYR A 128 -5.98 -4.55 -5.68
C TYR A 128 -6.22 -4.88 -7.15
N MET A 129 -5.26 -5.56 -7.75
CA MET A 129 -5.27 -6.01 -9.14
C MET A 129 -5.26 -7.54 -9.22
N LYS A 130 -6.18 -8.18 -8.49
CA LYS A 130 -6.34 -9.64 -8.53
C LYS A 130 -6.63 -10.10 -9.97
N ASN A 131 -5.91 -11.10 -10.46
CA ASN A 131 -6.22 -11.69 -11.76
C ASN A 131 -7.55 -12.42 -11.70
N PHE A 132 -8.27 -12.46 -12.81
CA PHE A 132 -9.58 -13.14 -12.89
C PHE A 132 -9.47 -14.66 -12.75
N ASP A 133 -8.33 -15.23 -13.12
CA ASP A 133 -8.01 -16.66 -13.00
C ASP A 133 -7.37 -17.02 -11.64
N ASP A 134 -7.10 -16.05 -10.79
CA ASP A 134 -6.56 -16.28 -9.44
C ASP A 134 -7.68 -16.76 -8.50
N ASN A 135 -7.73 -18.05 -8.29
CA ASN A 135 -8.66 -18.72 -7.37
C ASN A 135 -8.16 -18.77 -5.92
N SER A 136 -7.02 -18.15 -5.61
CA SER A 136 -6.48 -18.14 -4.26
C SER A 136 -7.37 -17.35 -3.30
N THR A 137 -7.42 -17.79 -2.05
CA THR A 137 -8.20 -17.18 -0.97
C THR A 137 -7.33 -16.48 0.07
N GLY A 138 -7.93 -15.65 0.93
CA GLY A 138 -7.22 -14.87 1.92
C GLY A 138 -6.38 -13.73 1.32
N GLY A 139 -5.49 -13.17 2.13
CA GLY A 139 -4.79 -11.94 1.77
C GLY A 139 -5.69 -10.71 1.82
N ASN A 140 -6.82 -10.82 2.51
CA ASN A 140 -7.78 -9.75 2.74
C ASN A 140 -7.19 -8.75 3.73
N LEU A 141 -7.49 -7.47 3.54
CA LEU A 141 -7.16 -6.46 4.54
C LEU A 141 -8.11 -6.60 5.73
N VAL A 142 -7.55 -6.64 6.93
CA VAL A 142 -8.35 -6.65 8.17
C VAL A 142 -8.12 -5.36 8.91
N VAL A 143 -9.23 -4.72 9.30
CA VAL A 143 -9.21 -3.51 10.14
C VAL A 143 -9.49 -3.92 11.57
N TYR A 144 -8.70 -3.37 12.49
CA TYR A 144 -8.82 -3.63 13.92
C TYR A 144 -9.04 -2.34 14.70
N LYS A 145 -9.57 -2.49 15.91
CA LYS A 145 -9.51 -1.44 16.95
C LYS A 145 -8.85 -2.00 18.20
N PHE A 146 -8.28 -1.14 19.03
CA PHE A 146 -7.84 -1.54 20.37
C PHE A 146 -9.04 -1.98 21.21
N LYS A 147 -8.86 -3.00 22.06
CA LYS A 147 -9.85 -3.36 23.11
C LYS A 147 -9.96 -2.23 24.10
N ASP A 148 -8.80 -1.79 24.59
CA ASP A 148 -8.67 -0.66 25.50
C ASP A 148 -7.72 0.34 24.85
N LEU A 149 -8.07 1.64 24.89
CA LEU A 149 -7.20 2.68 24.33
C LEU A 149 -5.91 2.76 25.14
N PRO A 150 -4.74 2.46 24.57
CA PRO A 150 -3.50 2.61 25.28
C PRO A 150 -3.22 4.09 25.54
N LYS A 151 -2.67 4.41 26.71
CA LYS A 151 -2.21 5.76 27.01
C LYS A 151 -1.06 6.19 26.10
N PHE A 152 -0.24 5.25 25.70
CA PHE A 152 0.86 5.40 24.78
C PHE A 152 1.13 4.07 24.07
N TYR A 153 1.36 4.11 22.75
CA TYR A 153 1.71 2.94 21.97
C TYR A 153 2.91 3.28 21.07
N ASP A 154 4.05 2.67 21.36
CA ASP A 154 5.34 2.93 20.70
C ASP A 154 5.76 1.85 19.70
N LYS A 155 4.95 0.79 19.57
CA LYS A 155 5.26 -0.36 18.70
C LYS A 155 4.38 -0.37 17.46
N SER A 156 4.99 -0.65 16.33
CA SER A 156 4.23 -0.85 15.09
C SER A 156 3.37 -2.12 15.11
N ARG A 157 3.82 -3.21 15.76
CA ARG A 157 3.08 -4.47 15.86
C ARG A 157 2.22 -4.52 17.11
N VAL A 158 0.97 -4.92 16.93
CA VAL A 158 -0.01 -5.04 18.00
C VAL A 158 -0.39 -6.51 18.17
N LYS A 159 -0.32 -7.01 19.39
CA LYS A 159 -0.70 -8.40 19.67
C LYS A 159 -2.22 -8.59 19.46
N TYR A 160 -2.62 -9.72 18.94
CA TYR A 160 -4.03 -10.08 18.71
C TYR A 160 -4.89 -9.97 19.98
N GLU A 161 -4.32 -10.27 21.13
CA GLU A 161 -5.03 -10.17 22.43
C GLU A 161 -5.47 -8.73 22.77
N ASN A 162 -4.83 -7.71 22.18
CA ASN A 162 -5.09 -6.29 22.45
C ASN A 162 -6.04 -5.64 21.44
N VAL A 163 -6.50 -6.38 20.45
CA VAL A 163 -7.32 -5.83 19.38
C VAL A 163 -8.61 -6.63 19.16
N ILE A 164 -9.59 -5.96 18.56
CA ILE A 164 -10.82 -6.55 18.08
C ILE A 164 -10.89 -6.31 16.58
N LYS A 165 -11.17 -7.34 15.82
CA LYS A 165 -11.46 -7.24 14.39
C LYS A 165 -12.75 -6.46 14.18
N ILE A 166 -12.72 -5.46 13.32
CA ILE A 166 -13.87 -4.62 12.97
C ILE A 166 -14.42 -5.02 11.62
N GLU A 167 -13.52 -5.17 10.64
CA GLU A 167 -13.91 -5.39 9.25
C GLU A 167 -12.87 -6.26 8.56
N GLU A 168 -13.29 -7.00 7.56
CA GLU A 168 -12.43 -7.71 6.64
C GLU A 168 -12.80 -7.34 5.22
N ILE A 169 -11.84 -6.77 4.50
CA ILE A 169 -12.03 -6.28 3.15
C ILE A 169 -11.36 -7.27 2.20
N GLU A 170 -12.18 -7.96 1.43
CA GLU A 170 -11.73 -9.02 0.54
C GLU A 170 -10.79 -8.51 -0.54
N TYR A 171 -9.73 -9.26 -0.83
CA TYR A 171 -8.82 -9.06 -1.96
C TYR A 171 -9.54 -9.36 -3.27
N LYS A 172 -10.10 -8.32 -3.90
CA LYS A 172 -10.85 -8.39 -5.17
C LYS A 172 -10.18 -7.56 -6.26
N PRO A 173 -10.38 -7.92 -7.55
CA PRO A 173 -9.92 -7.08 -8.64
C PRO A 173 -10.60 -5.72 -8.63
N ASN A 174 -9.87 -4.69 -9.06
CA ASN A 174 -10.35 -3.32 -9.20
C ASN A 174 -10.93 -2.72 -7.91
N ARG A 175 -10.33 -3.03 -6.76
CA ARG A 175 -10.72 -2.47 -5.46
C ARG A 175 -9.65 -1.55 -4.93
N LEU A 176 -10.01 -0.29 -4.69
CA LEU A 176 -9.20 0.68 -3.98
C LEU A 176 -9.63 0.75 -2.52
N ILE A 177 -8.67 0.65 -1.62
CA ILE A 177 -8.83 0.89 -0.19
C ILE A 177 -7.88 2.03 0.17
N MET A 178 -8.38 3.04 0.86
CA MET A 178 -7.57 4.18 1.29
C MET A 178 -7.90 4.53 2.74
N PHE A 179 -6.89 4.80 3.54
CA PHE A 179 -7.06 5.22 4.93
C PHE A 179 -5.94 6.15 5.38
N LEU A 180 -6.29 7.02 6.33
CA LEU A 180 -5.30 7.83 7.05
C LEU A 180 -4.48 6.96 7.98
N ASN A 181 -3.19 7.18 8.02
CA ASN A 181 -2.30 6.53 8.97
C ASN A 181 -2.31 7.31 10.29
N THR A 182 -3.20 6.95 11.18
CA THR A 182 -3.34 7.50 12.52
C THR A 182 -2.78 6.53 13.57
N PRO A 183 -2.57 6.97 14.83
CA PRO A 183 -2.20 6.05 15.92
C PRO A 183 -3.22 4.93 16.20
N TYR A 184 -4.37 4.96 15.54
CA TYR A 184 -5.47 4.00 15.70
C TYR A 184 -5.76 3.20 14.45
N SER A 185 -5.06 3.43 13.35
CA SER A 185 -5.29 2.76 12.05
C SER A 185 -4.66 1.37 12.01
N ILE A 186 -5.04 0.53 12.98
CA ILE A 186 -4.53 -0.84 13.10
C ILE A 186 -5.13 -1.69 12.01
N HIS A 187 -4.26 -2.33 11.26
CA HIS A 187 -4.68 -3.23 10.20
C HIS A 187 -3.73 -4.44 10.10
N GLY A 188 -4.11 -5.41 9.31
CA GLY A 188 -3.34 -6.61 9.05
C GLY A 188 -3.84 -7.30 7.79
N VAL A 189 -3.31 -8.48 7.51
CA VAL A 189 -3.68 -9.25 6.32
C VAL A 189 -3.98 -10.68 6.73
N THR A 190 -5.11 -11.22 6.27
CA THR A 190 -5.47 -12.61 6.53
C THR A 190 -4.47 -13.56 5.88
N GLN A 191 -4.41 -14.76 6.42
CA GLN A 191 -3.63 -15.85 5.87
C GLN A 191 -4.00 -16.10 4.42
N LYS A 192 -2.99 -16.25 3.58
CA LYS A 192 -3.15 -16.58 2.17
C LYS A 192 -3.11 -18.08 1.97
N SER A 193 -4.03 -18.59 1.17
CA SER A 193 -3.96 -19.98 0.70
C SER A 193 -2.72 -20.23 -0.16
N ILE A 194 -2.35 -21.48 -0.29
CA ILE A 194 -1.36 -21.93 -1.28
C ILE A 194 -1.81 -21.45 -2.67
N SER A 195 -0.89 -20.92 -3.43
CA SER A 195 -1.18 -20.38 -4.75
C SER A 195 0.07 -20.38 -5.62
N THR A 196 -0.10 -20.73 -6.87
CA THR A 196 0.91 -20.57 -7.92
C THR A 196 0.87 -19.21 -8.58
N HIS A 197 -0.14 -18.39 -8.27
CA HIS A 197 -0.34 -17.07 -8.87
C HIS A 197 0.44 -15.98 -8.13
N TYR A 198 0.98 -15.04 -8.91
CA TYR A 198 1.49 -13.78 -8.39
C TYR A 198 0.31 -12.87 -8.02
N ARG A 199 0.37 -12.25 -6.86
CA ARG A 199 -0.63 -11.25 -6.42
C ARG A 199 -0.12 -9.84 -6.62
N LYS A 200 -0.99 -8.97 -7.06
CA LYS A 200 -0.71 -7.57 -7.41
C LYS A 200 -1.61 -6.63 -6.61
#